data_a75583e9c29dd5795cee2fdc31718bb0
#
_entry.id   a75583e9c29dd5795cee2fdc31718bb0
#
_cell.length_a   1.000
_cell.length_b   1.000
_cell.length_c   1.000
_cell.angle_alpha   90.00
_cell.angle_beta   90.00
_cell.angle_gamma   90.00
#
_symmetry.space_group_name_H-M   'P 1'
#
loop_
_entity.id
_entity.type
_entity.pdbx_description
1 polymer ?
#
loop_
_entity_poly.entity_id
_entity_poly.type
_entity_poly.pdbx_seq_one_letter_code
_entity_poly.pdbx_strand_id
1 'polypeptide(L)'
;MGSFQIEGGHQLKGEIQPQGAKNEALQILCAVLLTPEEVKISNIPDIVDVNKLIMILGNLGVKIQKLGKGKYSFKSDALNLDYLESEQFKQEGSGLRGSIMIVGPLLARFGKGYIPRPGGDKIGRRRLDTHFEGMIKLGAKFRYNKEERFYGVEAPEGLKGAFMLLDEASVTGTANIVMAAVLAEGKTTIYNAACEPYLQQLCKMLNRMGANITGIGSNMLHIEGVEKLAGCEHTVLPDMIEIGSWIGLAAMTKSEITIKNVSWEDLGVIPTTFRKLGITLERKGDDIYIPAHKDGYQIETFIDGSFMTISDAPWPGFTPDLLSIVLVIATQAKGEVLIHQKMFESRLFFVDKLIDMGAKIILCDPHRATVIGHDFKSSLKATNMTSPDIRAGISLLIAALSAKGTSTINNIEQIDRGYENIDGRLRAIGAKIVRTS
;
A
#
# COMPACT_ATOMS: atom_id res chain seq x y z
N MET A 1 6.06 -22.58 7.02
CA MET A 1 6.05 -21.63 5.90
C MET A 1 5.16 -22.19 4.81
N GLY A 2 4.07 -21.53 4.53
CA GLY A 2 3.15 -21.94 3.49
C GLY A 2 3.71 -21.74 2.08
N SER A 3 3.17 -22.50 1.13
CA SER A 3 3.52 -22.34 -0.28
C SER A 3 2.29 -22.41 -1.18
N PHE A 4 2.41 -21.83 -2.39
CA PHE A 4 1.47 -22.05 -3.49
C PHE A 4 2.08 -22.98 -4.50
N GLN A 5 1.31 -23.97 -4.95
CA GLN A 5 1.55 -24.69 -6.18
C GLN A 5 0.62 -24.16 -7.26
N ILE A 6 1.18 -23.74 -8.39
CA ILE A 6 0.46 -23.02 -9.44
C ILE A 6 0.71 -23.73 -10.77
N GLU A 7 -0.33 -24.33 -11.37
CA GLU A 7 -0.31 -24.79 -12.76
C GLU A 7 -0.66 -23.59 -13.65
N GLY A 8 0.35 -23.04 -14.32
CA GLY A 8 0.20 -21.83 -15.14
C GLY A 8 -0.19 -22.13 -16.60
N GLY A 9 -0.32 -21.06 -17.39
CA GLY A 9 -0.67 -21.13 -18.81
C GLY A 9 -2.18 -21.28 -19.09
N HIS A 10 -3.03 -21.10 -18.09
CA HIS A 10 -4.49 -21.13 -18.24
C HIS A 10 -5.06 -19.74 -18.42
N GLN A 11 -6.02 -19.59 -19.33
CA GLN A 11 -6.83 -18.39 -19.43
C GLN A 11 -7.83 -18.35 -18.28
N LEU A 12 -7.97 -17.18 -17.68
CA LEU A 12 -8.91 -16.91 -16.61
C LEU A 12 -10.11 -16.13 -17.17
N LYS A 13 -11.26 -16.24 -16.51
CA LYS A 13 -12.46 -15.53 -16.94
C LYS A 13 -13.38 -15.26 -15.74
N GLY A 14 -13.91 -14.05 -15.68
CA GLY A 14 -14.92 -13.73 -14.66
C GLY A 14 -14.82 -12.31 -14.18
N GLU A 15 -15.47 -12.10 -13.05
CA GLU A 15 -15.50 -10.82 -12.35
C GLU A 15 -14.72 -10.90 -11.04
N ILE A 16 -14.06 -9.81 -10.67
CA ILE A 16 -13.33 -9.74 -9.42
C ILE A 16 -13.61 -8.42 -8.71
N GLN A 17 -13.92 -8.52 -7.42
CA GLN A 17 -14.14 -7.35 -6.57
C GLN A 17 -12.82 -7.00 -5.88
N PRO A 18 -12.27 -5.79 -6.03
CA PRO A 18 -11.12 -5.36 -5.27
C PRO A 18 -11.43 -5.34 -3.76
N GLN A 19 -10.45 -5.69 -2.96
CA GLN A 19 -10.51 -5.51 -1.51
C GLN A 19 -10.39 -4.03 -1.14
N GLY A 20 -10.64 -3.69 0.13
CA GLY A 20 -10.35 -2.37 0.65
C GLY A 20 -8.85 -2.05 0.65
N ALA A 21 -8.51 -0.78 0.42
CA ALA A 21 -7.13 -0.32 0.30
C ALA A 21 -6.36 -0.51 1.62
N LYS A 22 -5.34 -1.38 1.60
CA LYS A 22 -4.48 -1.65 2.75
C LYS A 22 -3.90 -0.37 3.35
N ASN A 23 -3.32 0.48 2.49
CA ASN A 23 -2.60 1.68 2.94
C ASN A 23 -3.54 2.73 3.54
N GLU A 24 -4.79 2.77 3.11
CA GLU A 24 -5.84 3.58 3.72
C GLU A 24 -6.28 2.99 5.06
N ALA A 25 -6.61 1.69 5.10
CA ALA A 25 -7.07 1.03 6.31
C ALA A 25 -6.10 1.22 7.48
N LEU A 26 -4.78 1.12 7.24
CA LEU A 26 -3.77 1.33 8.28
C LEU A 26 -3.76 2.76 8.82
N GLN A 27 -4.05 3.77 8.01
CA GLN A 27 -4.14 5.18 8.45
C GLN A 27 -5.45 5.45 9.20
N ILE A 28 -6.57 5.05 8.61
CA ILE A 28 -7.92 5.25 9.16
C ILE A 28 -8.08 4.56 10.51
N LEU A 29 -7.54 3.35 10.66
CA LEU A 29 -7.55 2.62 11.94
C LEU A 29 -6.76 3.35 13.04
N CYS A 30 -5.67 4.03 12.70
CA CYS A 30 -4.94 4.86 13.68
C CYS A 30 -5.74 6.12 14.05
N ALA A 31 -6.48 6.70 13.11
CA ALA A 31 -7.28 7.91 13.35
C ALA A 31 -8.42 7.71 14.36
N VAL A 32 -8.89 6.47 14.60
CA VAL A 32 -9.92 6.20 15.62
C VAL A 32 -9.47 6.57 17.04
N LEU A 33 -8.16 6.66 17.26
CA LEU A 33 -7.60 7.08 18.56
C LEU A 33 -7.80 8.57 18.86
N LEU A 34 -8.14 9.39 17.85
CA LEU A 34 -8.29 10.84 17.98
C LEU A 34 -9.60 11.26 18.69
N THR A 35 -10.56 10.35 18.85
CA THR A 35 -11.84 10.64 19.47
C THR A 35 -12.26 9.55 20.45
N PRO A 36 -12.95 9.88 21.57
CA PRO A 36 -13.60 8.89 22.42
C PRO A 36 -14.92 8.37 21.85
N GLU A 37 -15.46 9.02 20.80
CA GLU A 37 -16.73 8.67 20.18
C GLU A 37 -16.61 7.45 19.26
N GLU A 38 -17.74 6.87 18.89
CA GLU A 38 -17.79 5.72 18.00
C GLU A 38 -17.43 6.09 16.56
N VAL A 39 -16.50 5.32 15.98
CA VAL A 39 -16.13 5.40 14.56
C VAL A 39 -16.46 4.07 13.89
N LYS A 40 -17.30 4.11 12.85
CA LYS A 40 -17.65 2.92 12.07
C LYS A 40 -16.90 2.92 10.75
N ILE A 41 -16.22 1.82 10.44
CA ILE A 41 -15.43 1.68 9.23
C ILE A 41 -15.90 0.46 8.45
N SER A 42 -16.12 0.64 7.16
CA SER A 42 -16.54 -0.39 6.21
C SER A 42 -15.45 -0.65 5.18
N ASN A 43 -15.51 -1.80 4.50
CA ASN A 43 -14.56 -2.25 3.49
C ASN A 43 -13.12 -2.40 4.03
N ILE A 44 -12.96 -2.75 5.29
CA ILE A 44 -11.65 -3.09 5.87
C ILE A 44 -11.22 -4.46 5.30
N PRO A 45 -10.03 -4.57 4.66
CA PRO A 45 -9.56 -5.83 4.11
C PRO A 45 -9.13 -6.80 5.23
N ASP A 46 -9.44 -8.08 5.06
CA ASP A 46 -9.04 -9.16 5.97
C ASP A 46 -7.65 -9.67 5.59
N ILE A 47 -6.63 -8.91 5.94
CA ILE A 47 -5.20 -9.19 5.65
C ILE A 47 -4.36 -9.13 6.92
N VAL A 48 -3.24 -9.81 6.91
CA VAL A 48 -2.39 -9.99 8.10
C VAL A 48 -1.97 -8.66 8.73
N ASP A 49 -1.53 -7.69 7.95
CA ASP A 49 -1.04 -6.40 8.47
C ASP A 49 -2.17 -5.56 9.12
N VAL A 50 -3.38 -5.59 8.55
CA VAL A 50 -4.55 -4.90 9.10
C VAL A 50 -5.04 -5.58 10.37
N ASN A 51 -5.12 -6.90 10.38
CA ASN A 51 -5.53 -7.67 11.56
C ASN A 51 -4.56 -7.47 12.74
N LYS A 52 -3.25 -7.38 12.47
CA LYS A 52 -2.25 -7.05 13.50
C LYS A 52 -2.49 -5.65 14.09
N LEU A 53 -2.81 -4.66 13.26
CA LEU A 53 -3.11 -3.33 13.78
C LEU A 53 -4.40 -3.32 14.62
N ILE A 54 -5.46 -4.00 14.19
CA ILE A 54 -6.70 -4.16 14.95
C ILE A 54 -6.40 -4.82 16.31
N MET A 55 -5.54 -5.83 16.35
CA MET A 55 -5.12 -6.48 17.61
C MET A 55 -4.37 -5.48 18.51
N ILE A 56 -3.41 -4.72 17.99
CA ILE A 56 -2.68 -3.68 18.75
C ILE A 56 -3.65 -2.65 19.33
N LEU A 57 -4.63 -2.18 18.55
CA LEU A 57 -5.65 -1.24 19.02
C LEU A 57 -6.52 -1.84 20.13
N GLY A 58 -6.91 -3.11 19.99
CA GLY A 58 -7.65 -3.82 21.03
C GLY A 58 -6.88 -3.95 22.34
N ASN A 59 -5.60 -4.31 22.28
CA ASN A 59 -4.70 -4.40 23.43
C ASN A 59 -4.44 -3.02 24.08
N LEU A 60 -4.46 -1.95 23.28
CA LEU A 60 -4.39 -0.57 23.76
C LEU A 60 -5.69 -0.13 24.48
N GLY A 61 -6.76 -0.92 24.41
CA GLY A 61 -8.03 -0.63 25.08
C GLY A 61 -9.14 -0.07 24.18
N VAL A 62 -8.95 -0.04 22.87
CA VAL A 62 -10.02 0.31 21.93
C VAL A 62 -11.09 -0.78 21.96
N LYS A 63 -12.34 -0.42 22.23
CA LYS A 63 -13.48 -1.33 22.13
C LYS A 63 -13.80 -1.56 20.67
N ILE A 64 -13.67 -2.80 20.20
CA ILE A 64 -13.80 -3.17 18.79
C ILE A 64 -14.96 -4.15 18.66
N GLN A 65 -15.92 -3.82 17.80
CA GLN A 65 -17.05 -4.69 17.48
C GLN A 65 -17.09 -4.97 15.97
N LYS A 66 -17.06 -6.25 15.60
CA LYS A 66 -17.26 -6.67 14.20
C LYS A 66 -18.75 -6.64 13.88
N LEU A 67 -19.14 -5.78 12.93
CA LEU A 67 -20.54 -5.60 12.50
C LEU A 67 -20.89 -6.47 11.27
N GLY A 68 -19.88 -7.00 10.59
CA GLY A 68 -20.04 -7.83 9.39
C GLY A 68 -18.71 -8.04 8.69
N LYS A 69 -18.72 -8.63 7.50
CA LYS A 69 -17.49 -8.81 6.69
C LYS A 69 -16.92 -7.43 6.34
N GLY A 70 -15.67 -7.15 6.74
CA GLY A 70 -15.00 -5.87 6.51
C GLY A 70 -15.65 -4.66 7.18
N LYS A 71 -16.57 -4.84 8.14
CA LYS A 71 -17.27 -3.76 8.84
C LYS A 71 -17.05 -3.86 10.33
N TYR A 72 -16.56 -2.78 10.92
CA TYR A 72 -16.23 -2.70 12.35
C TYR A 72 -16.67 -1.37 12.95
N SER A 73 -16.95 -1.39 14.24
CA SER A 73 -17.10 -0.21 15.10
C SER A 73 -15.92 -0.16 16.07
N PHE A 74 -15.39 1.04 16.27
CA PHE A 74 -14.26 1.34 17.15
C PHE A 74 -14.66 2.43 18.12
N LYS A 75 -14.34 2.25 19.42
CA LYS A 75 -14.56 3.28 20.44
C LYS A 75 -13.36 3.37 21.36
N SER A 76 -12.71 4.56 21.40
CA SER A 76 -11.47 4.82 22.11
C SER A 76 -11.71 5.68 23.37
N ASP A 77 -12.68 5.31 24.18
CA ASP A 77 -13.12 6.05 25.38
C ASP A 77 -12.32 5.71 26.65
N ALA A 78 -11.61 4.58 26.68
CA ALA A 78 -10.87 4.11 27.86
C ALA A 78 -9.59 3.36 27.43
N LEU A 79 -8.55 4.10 27.02
CA LEU A 79 -7.29 3.51 26.57
C LEU A 79 -6.37 3.17 27.76
N ASN A 80 -5.66 2.06 27.63
CA ASN A 80 -4.60 1.65 28.55
C ASN A 80 -3.23 2.05 27.97
N LEU A 81 -2.74 3.23 28.35
CA LEU A 81 -1.47 3.74 27.84
C LEU A 81 -0.23 3.00 28.39
N ASP A 82 -0.35 2.27 29.50
CA ASP A 82 0.75 1.48 30.06
C ASP A 82 1.12 0.31 29.14
N TYR A 83 0.18 -0.13 28.29
CA TYR A 83 0.45 -1.12 27.24
C TYR A 83 1.58 -0.69 26.32
N LEU A 84 1.73 0.61 26.02
CA LEU A 84 2.78 1.12 25.13
C LEU A 84 4.20 0.90 25.65
N GLU A 85 4.37 0.69 26.95
CA GLU A 85 5.66 0.42 27.60
C GLU A 85 5.88 -1.07 27.85
N SER A 86 4.89 -1.93 27.52
CA SER A 86 4.95 -3.37 27.76
C SER A 86 5.86 -4.12 26.77
N GLU A 87 6.42 -5.25 27.19
CA GLU A 87 7.15 -6.16 26.30
C GLU A 87 6.26 -6.71 25.19
N GLN A 88 4.96 -6.90 25.46
CA GLN A 88 3.99 -7.32 24.47
C GLN A 88 3.92 -6.33 23.32
N PHE A 89 3.77 -5.03 23.62
CA PHE A 89 3.72 -3.99 22.58
C PHE A 89 5.04 -3.87 21.82
N LYS A 90 6.19 -4.04 22.50
CA LYS A 90 7.50 -4.05 21.83
C LYS A 90 7.58 -5.12 20.73
N GLN A 91 7.04 -6.31 20.99
CA GLN A 91 6.98 -7.40 20.01
C GLN A 91 5.99 -7.14 18.89
N GLU A 92 4.76 -6.77 19.23
CA GLU A 92 3.67 -6.56 18.27
C GLU A 92 3.94 -5.34 17.38
N GLY A 93 4.34 -4.21 17.95
CA GLY A 93 4.65 -2.97 17.25
C GLY A 93 5.86 -3.08 16.32
N SER A 94 6.89 -3.85 16.71
CA SER A 94 8.03 -4.11 15.85
C SER A 94 7.70 -5.02 14.65
N GLY A 95 6.64 -5.80 14.73
CA GLY A 95 6.20 -6.70 13.66
C GLY A 95 5.41 -6.02 12.53
N LEU A 96 5.06 -4.73 12.67
CA LEU A 96 4.23 -4.00 11.72
C LEU A 96 4.77 -2.59 11.45
N ARG A 97 5.12 -2.28 10.19
CA ARG A 97 5.59 -0.93 9.84
C ARG A 97 4.54 0.16 10.10
N GLY A 98 3.26 -0.15 9.82
CA GLY A 98 2.14 0.79 9.99
C GLY A 98 1.87 1.18 11.44
N SER A 99 2.41 0.45 12.43
CA SER A 99 2.24 0.76 13.85
C SER A 99 2.77 2.15 14.23
N ILE A 100 3.74 2.69 13.49
CA ILE A 100 4.25 4.06 13.70
C ILE A 100 3.14 5.12 13.67
N MET A 101 2.06 4.89 12.94
CA MET A 101 0.99 5.88 12.76
C MET A 101 0.07 6.05 13.98
N ILE A 102 0.18 5.20 15.02
CA ILE A 102 -0.52 5.43 16.28
C ILE A 102 0.08 6.60 17.08
N VAL A 103 1.34 6.96 16.79
CA VAL A 103 2.10 7.95 17.57
C VAL A 103 1.46 9.35 17.47
N GLY A 104 1.09 9.80 16.25
CA GLY A 104 0.46 11.09 16.04
C GLY A 104 -0.83 11.29 16.83
N PRO A 105 -1.83 10.42 16.69
CA PRO A 105 -3.08 10.53 17.44
C PRO A 105 -2.90 10.39 18.96
N LEU A 106 -2.01 9.52 19.43
CA LEU A 106 -1.73 9.40 20.86
C LEU A 106 -1.06 10.66 21.43
N LEU A 107 -0.09 11.21 20.68
CA LEU A 107 0.55 12.47 21.05
C LEU A 107 -0.46 13.63 21.10
N ALA A 108 -1.33 13.72 20.08
CA ALA A 108 -2.34 14.78 20.00
C ALA A 108 -3.35 14.76 21.15
N ARG A 109 -3.81 13.54 21.52
CA ARG A 109 -4.90 13.40 22.49
C ARG A 109 -4.40 13.21 23.92
N PHE A 110 -3.25 12.58 24.11
CA PHE A 110 -2.74 12.21 25.44
C PHE A 110 -1.37 12.83 25.80
N GLY A 111 -0.81 13.64 24.90
CA GLY A 111 0.48 14.32 25.11
C GLY A 111 1.69 13.38 25.08
N LYS A 112 1.52 12.09 24.78
CA LYS A 112 2.64 11.14 24.70
C LYS A 112 2.38 10.05 23.68
N GLY A 113 3.45 9.60 23.03
CA GLY A 113 3.41 8.45 22.11
C GLY A 113 4.73 7.70 22.14
N TYR A 114 4.67 6.38 22.21
CA TYR A 114 5.83 5.49 22.24
C TYR A 114 5.69 4.44 21.16
N ILE A 115 6.83 4.05 20.54
CA ILE A 115 6.85 3.02 19.50
C ILE A 115 8.19 2.31 19.47
N PRO A 116 8.24 0.96 19.45
CA PRO A 116 9.45 0.23 19.15
C PRO A 116 9.86 0.47 17.69
N ARG A 117 11.12 0.21 17.34
CA ARG A 117 11.56 0.35 15.94
C ARG A 117 10.69 -0.53 15.03
N PRO A 118 9.85 0.07 14.16
CA PRO A 118 8.92 -0.70 13.35
C PRO A 118 9.66 -1.56 12.31
N GLY A 119 9.21 -2.79 12.12
CA GLY A 119 9.66 -3.69 11.07
C GLY A 119 9.12 -3.34 9.70
N GLY A 120 8.91 -4.35 8.86
CA GLY A 120 8.32 -4.23 7.52
C GLY A 120 9.19 -4.85 6.43
N ASP A 121 8.83 -4.61 5.16
CA ASP A 121 9.51 -5.18 4.00
C ASP A 121 10.94 -4.70 3.88
N LYS A 122 11.82 -5.60 3.44
CA LYS A 122 13.25 -5.31 3.20
C LYS A 122 13.45 -4.74 1.79
N ILE A 123 12.92 -3.53 1.55
CA ILE A 123 12.95 -2.83 0.26
C ILE A 123 13.93 -1.65 0.22
N GLY A 124 14.85 -1.59 1.16
CA GLY A 124 15.80 -0.51 1.37
C GLY A 124 15.60 0.21 2.70
N ARG A 125 16.40 1.25 2.93
CA ARG A 125 16.36 2.03 4.16
C ARG A 125 15.14 2.97 4.13
N ARG A 126 14.23 2.80 5.09
CA ARG A 126 13.06 3.66 5.27
C ARG A 126 13.18 4.40 6.60
N ARG A 127 13.55 5.66 6.52
CA ARG A 127 13.72 6.53 7.70
C ARG A 127 12.37 6.81 8.37
N LEU A 128 12.43 7.26 9.62
CA LEU A 128 11.29 7.74 10.40
C LEU A 128 11.43 9.24 10.72
N ASP A 129 12.49 9.85 10.22
CA ASP A 129 12.85 11.24 10.53
C ASP A 129 11.67 12.18 10.24
N THR A 130 11.03 12.07 9.07
CA THR A 130 9.87 12.90 8.68
C THR A 130 8.75 12.89 9.72
N HIS A 131 8.47 11.71 10.34
CA HIS A 131 7.45 11.62 11.38
C HIS A 131 7.81 12.45 12.61
N PHE A 132 9.03 12.25 13.11
CA PHE A 132 9.45 12.86 14.37
C PHE A 132 9.82 14.35 14.21
N GLU A 133 10.43 14.73 13.10
CA GLU A 133 10.73 16.13 12.79
C GLU A 133 9.45 16.97 12.69
N GLY A 134 8.40 16.42 12.05
CA GLY A 134 7.10 17.07 12.02
C GLY A 134 6.49 17.25 13.41
N MET A 135 6.57 16.23 14.29
CA MET A 135 6.07 16.31 15.66
C MET A 135 6.90 17.29 16.50
N ILE A 136 8.23 17.34 16.31
CA ILE A 136 9.10 18.32 16.96
C ILE A 136 8.74 19.75 16.52
N LYS A 137 8.43 19.97 15.23
CA LYS A 137 7.94 21.27 14.75
C LYS A 137 6.63 21.70 15.41
N LEU A 138 5.76 20.74 15.74
CA LEU A 138 4.55 21.00 16.52
C LEU A 138 4.80 21.20 18.02
N GLY A 139 6.06 21.18 18.49
CA GLY A 139 6.45 21.43 19.88
C GLY A 139 6.67 20.17 20.72
N ALA A 140 6.63 18.99 20.14
CA ALA A 140 6.92 17.76 20.88
C ALA A 140 8.41 17.61 21.19
N LYS A 141 8.70 16.98 22.33
CA LYS A 141 10.06 16.57 22.74
C LYS A 141 10.26 15.13 22.28
N PHE A 142 11.35 14.88 21.57
CA PHE A 142 11.71 13.56 21.04
C PHE A 142 12.84 12.96 21.88
N ARG A 143 12.74 11.64 22.14
CA ARG A 143 13.84 10.84 22.67
C ARG A 143 13.96 9.49 21.95
N TYR A 144 15.16 9.01 21.83
CA TYR A 144 15.45 7.65 21.34
C TYR A 144 16.23 6.88 22.38
N ASN A 145 15.65 5.76 22.83
CA ASN A 145 16.36 4.81 23.67
C ASN A 145 17.09 3.81 22.76
N LYS A 146 18.43 3.94 22.69
CA LYS A 146 19.28 3.15 21.81
C LYS A 146 19.37 1.68 22.25
N GLU A 147 19.32 1.41 23.54
CA GLU A 147 19.42 0.05 24.10
C GLU A 147 18.16 -0.75 23.82
N GLU A 148 17.02 -0.17 24.08
CA GLU A 148 15.70 -0.78 23.83
C GLU A 148 15.20 -0.60 22.39
N ARG A 149 15.89 0.20 21.55
CA ARG A 149 15.47 0.57 20.19
C ARG A 149 14.06 1.13 20.13
N PHE A 150 13.79 2.07 21.02
CA PHE A 150 12.47 2.62 21.26
C PHE A 150 12.45 4.13 21.04
N TYR A 151 11.40 4.61 20.36
CA TYR A 151 11.17 6.03 20.10
C TYR A 151 10.06 6.55 21.00
N GLY A 152 10.28 7.70 21.62
CA GLY A 152 9.28 8.40 22.43
C GLY A 152 9.11 9.83 21.98
N VAL A 153 7.89 10.32 21.99
CA VAL A 153 7.54 11.73 21.82
C VAL A 153 6.59 12.16 22.92
N GLU A 154 6.82 13.34 23.46
CA GLU A 154 6.02 13.91 24.55
C GLU A 154 5.74 15.39 24.29
N ALA A 155 4.53 15.84 24.56
CA ALA A 155 4.10 17.23 24.43
C ALA A 155 3.41 17.68 25.71
N PRO A 156 4.17 17.91 26.82
CA PRO A 156 3.59 18.26 28.12
C PRO A 156 2.89 19.64 28.12
N GLU A 157 3.22 20.50 27.18
CA GLU A 157 2.60 21.83 27.00
C GLU A 157 1.54 21.83 25.87
N GLY A 158 1.16 20.64 25.37
CA GLY A 158 0.31 20.50 24.20
C GLY A 158 1.07 20.73 22.89
N LEU A 159 0.39 20.49 21.77
CA LEU A 159 0.92 20.72 20.42
C LEU A 159 0.48 22.11 19.93
N LYS A 160 1.37 22.77 19.18
CA LYS A 160 1.11 24.08 18.58
C LYS A 160 1.31 24.03 17.07
N GLY A 161 0.42 24.68 16.35
CA GLY A 161 0.47 24.78 14.90
C GLY A 161 1.79 25.41 14.42
N ALA A 162 2.32 24.90 13.31
CA ALA A 162 3.59 25.33 12.74
C ALA A 162 3.60 25.25 11.22
N PHE A 163 4.48 26.05 10.61
CA PHE A 163 4.86 25.82 9.20
C PHE A 163 5.97 24.78 9.14
N MET A 164 5.83 23.80 8.23
CA MET A 164 6.87 22.81 7.98
C MET A 164 6.99 22.49 6.49
N LEU A 165 8.22 22.39 6.02
CA LEU A 165 8.59 21.81 4.74
C LEU A 165 9.15 20.43 5.04
N LEU A 166 8.53 19.40 4.48
CA LEU A 166 9.00 18.01 4.64
C LEU A 166 10.14 17.73 3.66
N ASP A 167 11.17 17.04 4.10
CA ASP A 167 12.32 16.66 3.27
C ASP A 167 11.91 15.67 2.17
N GLU A 168 10.89 14.85 2.42
CA GLU A 168 10.31 13.92 1.48
C GLU A 168 8.78 13.93 1.55
N ALA A 169 8.11 13.63 0.44
CA ALA A 169 6.66 13.41 0.40
C ALA A 169 6.33 12.03 1.01
N SER A 170 6.61 11.87 2.31
CA SER A 170 6.36 10.62 3.03
C SER A 170 4.89 10.44 3.32
N VAL A 171 4.28 9.37 2.80
CA VAL A 171 2.86 9.06 3.02
C VAL A 171 2.54 8.88 4.50
N THR A 172 3.24 7.97 5.16
CA THR A 172 3.00 7.68 6.58
C THR A 172 3.46 8.82 7.49
N GLY A 173 4.52 9.55 7.11
CA GLY A 173 4.97 10.76 7.80
C GLY A 173 3.90 11.84 7.74
N THR A 174 3.40 12.17 6.55
CA THR A 174 2.33 13.15 6.38
C THR A 174 1.06 12.74 7.16
N ALA A 175 0.61 11.48 7.04
CA ALA A 175 -0.56 10.99 7.77
C ALA A 175 -0.41 11.17 9.29
N ASN A 176 0.74 10.82 9.84
CA ASN A 176 1.03 10.89 11.25
C ASN A 176 1.06 12.35 11.75
N ILE A 177 1.68 13.25 10.97
CA ILE A 177 1.72 14.68 11.27
C ILE A 177 0.32 15.30 11.17
N VAL A 178 -0.48 14.95 10.15
CA VAL A 178 -1.87 15.41 10.03
C VAL A 178 -2.67 15.01 11.26
N MET A 179 -2.58 13.74 11.68
CA MET A 179 -3.27 13.24 12.88
C MET A 179 -2.81 13.93 14.18
N ALA A 180 -1.54 14.37 14.24
CA ALA A 180 -1.07 15.18 15.36
C ALA A 180 -1.58 16.63 15.29
N ALA A 181 -1.59 17.23 14.10
CA ALA A 181 -1.89 18.63 13.88
C ALA A 181 -3.38 18.99 14.04
N VAL A 182 -4.31 18.06 13.81
CA VAL A 182 -5.76 18.35 13.88
C VAL A 182 -6.25 18.73 15.29
N LEU A 183 -5.50 18.41 16.34
CA LEU A 183 -5.78 18.82 17.72
C LEU A 183 -4.72 19.79 18.27
N ALA A 184 -3.78 20.28 17.43
CA ALA A 184 -2.78 21.26 17.84
C ALA A 184 -3.39 22.66 17.91
N GLU A 185 -2.98 23.49 18.87
CA GLU A 185 -3.43 24.88 18.98
C GLU A 185 -2.95 25.71 17.78
N GLY A 186 -3.87 26.39 17.09
CA GLY A 186 -3.56 27.29 15.99
C GLY A 186 -3.47 26.62 14.62
N LYS A 187 -2.68 27.20 13.70
CA LYS A 187 -2.62 26.79 12.30
C LYS A 187 -1.34 26.04 11.97
N THR A 188 -1.47 24.92 11.28
CA THR A 188 -0.37 24.15 10.73
C THR A 188 -0.40 24.21 9.21
N THR A 189 0.76 24.45 8.59
CA THR A 189 0.95 24.27 7.14
C THR A 189 2.01 23.21 6.91
N ILE A 190 1.64 22.17 6.17
CA ILE A 190 2.55 21.10 5.75
C ILE A 190 2.82 21.28 4.26
N TYR A 191 4.04 21.64 3.89
CA TYR A 191 4.49 21.73 2.50
C TYR A 191 5.33 20.52 2.13
N ASN A 192 5.26 20.09 0.88
CA ASN A 192 5.77 18.81 0.38
C ASN A 192 5.06 17.61 1.06
N ALA A 193 3.78 17.78 1.39
CA ALA A 193 2.93 16.70 1.88
C ALA A 193 2.74 15.63 0.80
N ALA A 194 2.64 14.36 1.21
CA ALA A 194 2.12 13.31 0.34
C ALA A 194 0.65 13.60 0.01
N CYS A 195 0.19 13.17 -1.18
CA CYS A 195 -1.19 13.43 -1.61
C CYS A 195 -1.86 12.24 -2.30
N GLU A 196 -1.42 11.02 -1.98
CA GLU A 196 -2.03 9.79 -2.44
C GLU A 196 -3.51 9.69 -2.06
N PRO A 197 -4.36 9.01 -2.85
CA PRO A 197 -5.80 8.89 -2.58
C PRO A 197 -6.13 8.44 -1.16
N TYR A 198 -5.40 7.48 -0.61
CA TYR A 198 -5.62 7.00 0.76
C TYR A 198 -5.30 8.04 1.84
N LEU A 199 -4.33 8.95 1.61
CA LEU A 199 -4.09 10.08 2.50
C LEU A 199 -5.19 11.15 2.36
N GLN A 200 -5.67 11.38 1.13
CA GLN A 200 -6.81 12.27 0.92
C GLN A 200 -8.05 11.77 1.66
N GLN A 201 -8.29 10.44 1.67
CA GLN A 201 -9.39 9.85 2.42
C GLN A 201 -9.25 10.01 3.93
N LEU A 202 -8.04 9.88 4.47
CA LEU A 202 -7.77 10.21 5.88
C LEU A 202 -8.16 11.67 6.18
N CYS A 203 -7.71 12.63 5.38
CA CYS A 203 -8.06 14.05 5.58
C CYS A 203 -9.57 14.29 5.44
N LYS A 204 -10.23 13.67 4.45
CA LYS A 204 -11.69 13.75 4.27
C LYS A 204 -12.45 13.14 5.45
N MET A 205 -11.97 12.02 6.01
CA MET A 205 -12.55 11.40 7.21
C MET A 205 -12.39 12.34 8.41
N LEU A 206 -11.21 12.88 8.64
CA LEU A 206 -10.96 13.81 9.75
C LEU A 206 -11.84 15.06 9.65
N ASN A 207 -12.06 15.60 8.44
CA ASN A 207 -12.99 16.72 8.24
C ASN A 207 -14.44 16.33 8.58
N ARG A 208 -14.90 15.10 8.26
CA ARG A 208 -16.20 14.62 8.73
C ARG A 208 -16.28 14.46 10.25
N MET A 209 -15.14 14.21 10.91
CA MET A 209 -15.04 14.17 12.37
C MET A 209 -15.02 15.57 13.01
N GLY A 210 -14.96 16.64 12.21
CA GLY A 210 -14.95 18.03 12.66
C GLY A 210 -13.60 18.75 12.58
N ALA A 211 -12.57 18.14 11.98
CA ALA A 211 -11.31 18.81 11.68
C ALA A 211 -11.51 19.88 10.59
N ASN A 212 -10.55 20.79 10.50
CA ASN A 212 -10.52 21.82 9.46
C ASN A 212 -9.22 21.67 8.64
N ILE A 213 -9.28 20.86 7.59
CA ILE A 213 -8.16 20.57 6.69
C ILE A 213 -8.52 21.03 5.29
N THR A 214 -7.66 21.85 4.67
CA THR A 214 -7.77 22.31 3.29
C THR A 214 -6.52 21.95 2.49
N GLY A 215 -6.56 22.10 1.15
CA GLY A 215 -5.47 21.69 0.27
C GLY A 215 -5.41 20.18 0.01
N ILE A 216 -6.45 19.43 0.37
CA ILE A 216 -6.52 17.97 0.16
C ILE A 216 -6.33 17.63 -1.32
N GLY A 217 -5.42 16.72 -1.60
CA GLY A 217 -5.06 16.34 -2.97
C GLY A 217 -3.93 17.17 -3.58
N SER A 218 -3.38 18.13 -2.83
CA SER A 218 -2.17 18.86 -3.20
C SER A 218 -1.00 18.54 -2.26
N ASN A 219 0.19 19.00 -2.62
CA ASN A 219 1.38 18.87 -1.79
C ASN A 219 1.48 19.92 -0.67
N MET A 220 0.42 20.72 -0.48
CA MET A 220 0.34 21.72 0.58
C MET A 220 -0.97 21.56 1.34
N LEU A 221 -0.88 21.15 2.60
CA LEU A 221 -2.02 21.02 3.49
C LEU A 221 -2.03 22.16 4.51
N HIS A 222 -3.22 22.71 4.74
CA HIS A 222 -3.47 23.66 5.80
C HIS A 222 -4.44 23.07 6.81
N ILE A 223 -4.08 23.08 8.07
CA ILE A 223 -4.85 22.48 9.15
C ILE A 223 -5.05 23.56 10.22
N GLU A 224 -6.28 23.83 10.58
CA GLU A 224 -6.61 24.62 11.76
C GLU A 224 -7.03 23.66 12.86
N GLY A 225 -6.30 23.62 13.95
CA GLY A 225 -6.54 22.68 15.03
C GLY A 225 -7.86 22.96 15.75
N VAL A 226 -8.48 21.89 16.25
CA VAL A 226 -9.76 21.92 16.95
C VAL A 226 -9.61 21.29 18.34
N GLU A 227 -10.48 21.66 19.29
CA GLU A 227 -10.41 21.13 20.66
C GLU A 227 -10.75 19.64 20.75
N LYS A 228 -11.65 19.14 19.90
CA LYS A 228 -12.11 17.75 19.89
C LYS A 228 -12.61 17.33 18.52
N LEU A 229 -12.58 16.03 18.28
CA LEU A 229 -13.19 15.40 17.11
C LEU A 229 -14.36 14.51 17.53
N ALA A 230 -15.38 14.45 16.67
CA ALA A 230 -16.55 13.59 16.83
C ALA A 230 -16.32 12.21 16.21
N GLY A 231 -17.26 11.29 16.44
CA GLY A 231 -17.35 10.04 15.70
C GLY A 231 -17.80 10.24 14.25
N CYS A 232 -17.59 9.23 13.41
CA CYS A 232 -18.06 9.26 12.02
C CYS A 232 -18.23 7.85 11.44
N GLU A 233 -18.81 7.78 10.24
CA GLU A 233 -18.78 6.60 9.38
C GLU A 233 -17.85 6.83 8.21
N HIS A 234 -17.08 5.78 7.84
CA HIS A 234 -16.14 5.82 6.72
C HIS A 234 -16.14 4.50 5.96
N THR A 235 -15.97 4.56 4.64
CA THR A 235 -15.78 3.40 3.78
C THR A 235 -14.43 3.49 3.10
N VAL A 236 -13.58 2.51 3.33
CA VAL A 236 -12.24 2.41 2.72
C VAL A 236 -12.40 2.23 1.21
N LEU A 237 -11.60 2.95 0.42
CA LEU A 237 -11.58 2.84 -1.04
C LEU A 237 -11.21 1.42 -1.51
N PRO A 238 -11.61 1.02 -2.72
CA PRO A 238 -11.02 -0.13 -3.39
C PRO A 238 -9.50 0.05 -3.54
N ASP A 239 -8.72 -1.01 -3.32
CA ASP A 239 -7.26 -0.92 -3.36
C ASP A 239 -6.75 -0.75 -4.80
N MET A 240 -6.26 0.45 -5.14
CA MET A 240 -5.72 0.76 -6.47
C MET A 240 -4.50 -0.12 -6.83
N ILE A 241 -3.76 -0.62 -5.84
CA ILE A 241 -2.62 -1.49 -6.06
C ILE A 241 -3.10 -2.90 -6.42
N GLU A 242 -4.13 -3.37 -5.77
CA GLU A 242 -4.75 -4.63 -6.13
C GLU A 242 -5.42 -4.55 -7.51
N ILE A 243 -6.09 -3.45 -7.83
CA ILE A 243 -6.66 -3.21 -9.18
C ILE A 243 -5.56 -3.31 -10.24
N GLY A 244 -4.42 -2.64 -10.05
CA GLY A 244 -3.28 -2.75 -10.95
C GLY A 244 -2.73 -4.17 -11.06
N SER A 245 -2.74 -4.95 -9.98
CA SER A 245 -2.33 -6.36 -9.99
C SER A 245 -3.28 -7.23 -10.82
N TRP A 246 -4.59 -6.99 -10.74
CA TRP A 246 -5.59 -7.70 -11.56
C TRP A 246 -5.49 -7.33 -13.05
N ILE A 247 -5.20 -6.07 -13.36
CA ILE A 247 -4.90 -5.66 -14.76
C ILE A 247 -3.69 -6.44 -15.27
N GLY A 248 -2.63 -6.51 -14.48
CA GLY A 248 -1.42 -7.27 -14.83
C GLY A 248 -1.68 -8.76 -15.02
N LEU A 249 -2.48 -9.36 -14.15
CA LEU A 249 -2.89 -10.76 -14.27
C LEU A 249 -3.64 -11.02 -15.57
N ALA A 250 -4.65 -10.21 -15.88
CA ALA A 250 -5.46 -10.37 -17.09
C ALA A 250 -4.58 -10.29 -18.35
N ALA A 251 -3.66 -9.33 -18.41
CA ALA A 251 -2.74 -9.17 -19.52
C ALA A 251 -1.80 -10.37 -19.70
N MET A 252 -1.12 -10.79 -18.62
CA MET A 252 -0.14 -11.86 -18.63
C MET A 252 -0.74 -13.22 -18.99
N THR A 253 -1.96 -13.49 -18.56
CA THR A 253 -2.68 -14.77 -18.81
C THR A 253 -3.58 -14.70 -20.05
N LYS A 254 -3.56 -13.60 -20.81
CA LYS A 254 -4.47 -13.36 -21.96
C LYS A 254 -5.93 -13.58 -21.62
N SER A 255 -6.34 -13.17 -20.44
CA SER A 255 -7.63 -13.43 -19.83
C SER A 255 -8.62 -12.29 -20.05
N GLU A 256 -9.91 -12.64 -20.06
CA GLU A 256 -11.02 -11.69 -20.07
C GLU A 256 -11.53 -11.52 -18.64
N ILE A 257 -11.28 -10.34 -18.04
CA ILE A 257 -11.61 -10.07 -16.62
C ILE A 257 -12.33 -8.73 -16.50
N THR A 258 -13.37 -8.70 -15.67
CA THR A 258 -14.00 -7.47 -15.22
C THR A 258 -13.64 -7.20 -13.76
N ILE A 259 -13.01 -6.07 -13.49
CA ILE A 259 -12.74 -5.59 -12.13
C ILE A 259 -13.90 -4.68 -11.73
N LYS A 260 -14.62 -5.06 -10.67
CA LYS A 260 -15.87 -4.42 -10.24
C LYS A 260 -15.62 -3.25 -9.31
N ASN A 261 -16.50 -2.23 -9.39
CA ASN A 261 -16.58 -1.14 -8.42
C ASN A 261 -15.22 -0.48 -8.11
N VAL A 262 -14.50 -0.11 -9.14
CA VAL A 262 -13.26 0.67 -9.01
C VAL A 262 -13.59 2.15 -8.81
N SER A 263 -12.80 2.85 -8.01
CA SER A 263 -12.88 4.31 -7.92
C SER A 263 -11.99 4.92 -9.00
N TRP A 264 -12.54 5.18 -10.19
CA TRP A 264 -11.77 5.67 -11.34
C TRP A 264 -10.99 6.96 -11.07
N GLU A 265 -11.58 7.86 -10.29
CA GLU A 265 -10.97 9.16 -9.94
C GLU A 265 -9.72 8.99 -9.06
N ASP A 266 -9.67 7.90 -8.29
CA ASP A 266 -8.56 7.59 -7.39
C ASP A 266 -7.47 6.71 -8.04
N LEU A 267 -7.61 6.32 -9.32
CA LEU A 267 -6.60 5.53 -10.03
C LEU A 267 -5.46 6.39 -10.62
N GLY A 268 -5.65 7.70 -10.79
CA GLY A 268 -4.64 8.62 -11.32
C GLY A 268 -4.03 8.13 -12.64
N VAL A 269 -2.70 8.05 -12.70
CA VAL A 269 -1.96 7.64 -13.90
C VAL A 269 -1.90 6.13 -14.13
N ILE A 270 -2.46 5.30 -13.22
CA ILE A 270 -2.38 3.84 -13.32
C ILE A 270 -2.95 3.35 -14.66
N PRO A 271 -4.20 3.67 -15.07
CA PRO A 271 -4.74 3.21 -16.35
C PRO A 271 -3.91 3.64 -17.55
N THR A 272 -3.38 4.86 -17.53
CA THR A 272 -2.56 5.39 -18.63
C THR A 272 -1.23 4.65 -18.74
N THR A 273 -0.59 4.32 -17.61
CA THR A 273 0.66 3.55 -17.60
C THR A 273 0.47 2.15 -18.18
N PHE A 274 -0.63 1.47 -17.83
CA PHE A 274 -0.93 0.16 -18.41
C PHE A 274 -1.25 0.26 -19.91
N ARG A 275 -1.94 1.31 -20.37
CA ARG A 275 -2.16 1.53 -21.82
C ARG A 275 -0.86 1.72 -22.59
N LYS A 276 0.14 2.41 -22.01
CA LYS A 276 1.48 2.53 -22.62
C LYS A 276 2.20 1.20 -22.80
N LEU A 277 1.83 0.19 -22.02
CA LEU A 277 2.28 -1.20 -22.22
C LEU A 277 1.47 -1.94 -23.30
N GLY A 278 0.46 -1.29 -23.90
CA GLY A 278 -0.44 -1.88 -24.89
C GLY A 278 -1.65 -2.59 -24.30
N ILE A 279 -1.95 -2.42 -23.00
CA ILE A 279 -3.07 -3.09 -22.35
C ILE A 279 -4.34 -2.28 -22.59
N THR A 280 -5.35 -2.92 -23.20
CA THR A 280 -6.66 -2.33 -23.40
C THR A 280 -7.47 -2.36 -22.10
N LEU A 281 -7.94 -1.19 -21.68
CA LEU A 281 -8.81 -1.00 -20.52
C LEU A 281 -10.06 -0.25 -20.95
N GLU A 282 -11.22 -0.88 -20.79
CA GLU A 282 -12.53 -0.27 -21.09
C GLU A 282 -13.25 0.09 -19.80
N ARG A 283 -13.69 1.34 -19.70
CA ARG A 283 -14.54 1.76 -18.59
C ARG A 283 -15.99 1.33 -18.85
N LYS A 284 -16.58 0.57 -17.91
CA LYS A 284 -17.99 0.16 -17.94
C LYS A 284 -18.68 0.61 -16.66
N GLY A 285 -19.12 1.87 -16.63
CA GLY A 285 -19.61 2.49 -15.40
C GLY A 285 -18.47 2.62 -14.37
N ASP A 286 -18.64 1.98 -13.22
CA ASP A 286 -17.64 1.92 -12.16
C ASP A 286 -16.68 0.72 -12.26
N ASP A 287 -16.79 -0.07 -13.35
CA ASP A 287 -15.98 -1.26 -13.58
C ASP A 287 -14.88 -1.00 -14.61
N ILE A 288 -13.80 -1.80 -14.53
CA ILE A 288 -12.80 -1.95 -15.60
C ILE A 288 -13.01 -3.28 -16.28
N TYR A 289 -13.30 -3.27 -17.58
CA TYR A 289 -13.28 -4.45 -18.41
C TYR A 289 -11.95 -4.56 -19.15
N ILE A 290 -11.33 -5.73 -19.09
CA ILE A 290 -10.05 -6.04 -19.75
C ILE A 290 -10.33 -7.16 -20.73
N PRO A 291 -10.32 -6.89 -22.06
CA PRO A 291 -10.51 -7.93 -23.05
C PRO A 291 -9.31 -8.88 -23.11
N ALA A 292 -9.54 -10.11 -23.56
CA ALA A 292 -8.45 -11.05 -23.78
C ALA A 292 -7.50 -10.54 -24.89
N HIS A 293 -6.24 -10.35 -24.57
CA HIS A 293 -5.19 -9.91 -25.51
C HIS A 293 -4.66 -11.11 -26.29
N LYS A 294 -5.53 -11.75 -27.14
CA LYS A 294 -5.21 -12.98 -27.85
C LYS A 294 -3.96 -12.87 -28.74
N ASP A 295 -3.82 -11.73 -29.42
CA ASP A 295 -2.69 -11.43 -30.30
C ASP A 295 -1.49 -10.80 -29.56
N GLY A 296 -1.58 -10.72 -28.22
CA GLY A 296 -0.58 -10.05 -27.39
C GLY A 296 -0.83 -8.55 -27.27
N TYR A 297 0.16 -7.83 -26.77
CA TYR A 297 0.15 -6.38 -26.61
C TYR A 297 1.54 -5.81 -26.89
N GLN A 298 1.60 -4.54 -27.31
CA GLN A 298 2.83 -3.88 -27.73
C GLN A 298 3.08 -2.64 -26.88
N ILE A 299 4.30 -2.52 -26.37
CA ILE A 299 4.78 -1.33 -25.66
C ILE A 299 4.84 -0.16 -26.63
N GLU A 300 4.29 0.99 -26.24
CA GLU A 300 4.39 2.24 -26.98
C GLU A 300 5.83 2.78 -26.95
N THR A 301 6.19 3.59 -27.93
CA THR A 301 7.39 4.43 -27.89
C THR A 301 7.04 5.85 -27.45
N PHE A 302 8.03 6.65 -27.11
CA PHE A 302 7.82 8.09 -27.00
C PHE A 302 7.48 8.70 -28.37
N ILE A 303 7.00 9.95 -28.37
CA ILE A 303 6.57 10.65 -29.59
C ILE A 303 7.68 10.74 -30.64
N ASP A 304 8.92 10.81 -30.22
CA ASP A 304 10.12 10.84 -31.07
C ASP A 304 10.59 9.44 -31.52
N GLY A 305 9.86 8.38 -31.16
CA GLY A 305 10.21 6.99 -31.46
C GLY A 305 11.24 6.37 -30.51
N SER A 306 11.70 7.10 -29.50
CA SER A 306 12.64 6.55 -28.52
C SER A 306 11.99 5.53 -27.58
N PHE A 307 12.82 4.69 -26.95
CA PHE A 307 12.35 3.61 -26.08
C PHE A 307 11.62 4.13 -24.85
N MET A 308 10.49 3.47 -24.52
CA MET A 308 9.69 3.78 -23.35
C MET A 308 10.50 3.64 -22.06
N THR A 309 10.36 4.61 -21.19
CA THR A 309 10.81 4.52 -19.79
C THR A 309 9.62 4.68 -18.86
N ILE A 310 9.44 3.74 -17.93
CA ILE A 310 8.45 3.82 -16.87
C ILE A 310 9.18 3.93 -15.54
N SER A 311 8.90 5.01 -14.81
CA SER A 311 9.50 5.24 -13.50
C SER A 311 8.42 5.53 -12.45
N ASP A 312 8.70 5.16 -11.22
CA ASP A 312 7.90 5.58 -10.07
C ASP A 312 8.21 7.03 -9.67
N ALA A 313 7.24 7.65 -9.03
CA ALA A 313 7.36 8.97 -8.44
C ALA A 313 6.29 9.16 -7.35
N PRO A 314 6.47 10.14 -6.44
CA PRO A 314 5.39 10.55 -5.53
C PRO A 314 4.12 10.87 -6.32
N TRP A 315 2.97 10.59 -5.72
CA TRP A 315 1.68 10.87 -6.34
C TRP A 315 1.56 12.37 -6.72
N PRO A 316 0.99 12.73 -7.89
CA PRO A 316 0.22 11.87 -8.82
C PRO A 316 1.09 11.10 -9.84
N GLY A 317 2.39 10.97 -9.63
CA GLY A 317 3.23 10.08 -10.42
C GLY A 317 2.87 8.60 -10.23
N PHE A 318 3.53 7.72 -11.00
CA PHE A 318 3.24 6.29 -10.95
C PHE A 318 3.73 5.67 -9.64
N THR A 319 2.84 4.95 -8.96
CA THR A 319 3.13 4.37 -7.64
C THR A 319 4.23 3.32 -7.69
N PRO A 320 5.22 3.35 -6.77
CA PRO A 320 6.27 2.34 -6.68
C PRO A 320 5.75 0.93 -6.42
N ASP A 321 4.55 0.81 -5.83
CA ASP A 321 3.95 -0.48 -5.48
C ASP A 321 3.46 -1.28 -6.69
N LEU A 322 3.30 -0.67 -7.86
CA LEU A 322 2.91 -1.33 -9.10
C LEU A 322 4.07 -1.51 -10.10
N LEU A 323 5.25 -0.98 -9.82
CA LEU A 323 6.36 -1.04 -10.76
C LEU A 323 6.81 -2.48 -11.05
N SER A 324 6.76 -3.37 -10.04
CA SER A 324 7.03 -4.79 -10.21
C SER A 324 6.00 -5.50 -11.11
N ILE A 325 4.73 -5.09 -11.06
CA ILE A 325 3.68 -5.60 -11.96
C ILE A 325 3.96 -5.18 -13.40
N VAL A 326 4.26 -3.89 -13.60
CA VAL A 326 4.63 -3.33 -14.92
C VAL A 326 5.82 -4.09 -15.51
N LEU A 327 6.85 -4.35 -14.70
CA LEU A 327 8.03 -5.10 -15.13
C LEU A 327 7.66 -6.52 -15.59
N VAL A 328 6.82 -7.23 -14.83
CA VAL A 328 6.38 -8.58 -15.19
C VAL A 328 5.58 -8.57 -16.49
N ILE A 329 4.65 -7.64 -16.66
CA ILE A 329 3.85 -7.50 -17.89
C ILE A 329 4.75 -7.28 -19.11
N ALA A 330 5.77 -6.44 -18.97
CA ALA A 330 6.70 -6.13 -20.04
C ALA A 330 7.47 -7.36 -20.55
N THR A 331 7.65 -8.41 -19.72
CA THR A 331 8.34 -9.63 -20.13
C THR A 331 7.67 -10.36 -21.30
N GLN A 332 6.34 -10.22 -21.46
CA GLN A 332 5.58 -10.88 -22.52
C GLN A 332 5.18 -9.93 -23.66
N ALA A 333 5.28 -8.62 -23.47
CA ALA A 333 4.93 -7.61 -24.46
C ALA A 333 5.79 -7.74 -25.73
N LYS A 334 5.35 -7.11 -26.81
CA LYS A 334 6.20 -6.78 -27.95
C LYS A 334 6.89 -5.44 -27.70
N GLY A 335 8.21 -5.39 -27.81
CA GLY A 335 9.02 -4.19 -27.59
C GLY A 335 9.87 -4.24 -26.32
N GLU A 336 10.47 -3.11 -25.99
CA GLU A 336 11.39 -2.94 -24.87
C GLU A 336 10.95 -1.78 -23.98
N VAL A 337 11.30 -1.85 -22.69
CA VAL A 337 11.07 -0.78 -21.74
C VAL A 337 12.16 -0.72 -20.68
N LEU A 338 12.59 0.49 -20.35
CA LEU A 338 13.41 0.75 -19.18
C LEU A 338 12.50 0.97 -17.95
N ILE A 339 12.62 0.12 -16.95
CA ILE A 339 11.99 0.29 -15.66
C ILE A 339 12.97 0.99 -14.73
N HIS A 340 12.55 2.13 -14.17
CA HIS A 340 13.39 2.94 -13.29
C HIS A 340 12.72 3.14 -11.92
N GLN A 341 13.19 2.39 -10.94
CA GLN A 341 12.76 2.47 -9.54
C GLN A 341 13.53 3.59 -8.84
N LYS A 342 12.87 4.72 -8.57
CA LYS A 342 13.51 5.91 -7.98
C LYS A 342 13.36 5.99 -6.47
N MET A 343 12.24 5.47 -5.94
CA MET A 343 11.85 5.71 -4.56
C MET A 343 12.39 4.69 -3.54
N PHE A 344 12.84 3.50 -3.99
CA PHE A 344 13.34 2.45 -3.10
C PHE A 344 14.58 1.77 -3.65
N GLU A 345 15.50 1.37 -2.76
CA GLU A 345 16.83 0.88 -3.14
C GLU A 345 16.85 -0.60 -3.56
N SER A 346 15.86 -1.40 -3.14
CA SER A 346 15.97 -2.87 -3.23
C SER A 346 14.74 -3.56 -3.83
N ARG A 347 13.89 -2.84 -4.55
CA ARG A 347 12.64 -3.43 -5.09
C ARG A 347 12.84 -4.27 -6.34
N LEU A 348 13.97 -4.14 -7.05
CA LEU A 348 14.24 -4.89 -8.28
C LEU A 348 14.97 -6.23 -8.06
N PHE A 349 15.35 -6.59 -6.84
CA PHE A 349 16.08 -7.83 -6.60
C PHE A 349 15.31 -9.13 -6.92
N PHE A 350 13.97 -9.07 -6.99
CA PHE A 350 13.17 -10.22 -7.41
C PHE A 350 13.34 -10.57 -8.90
N VAL A 351 13.92 -9.69 -9.69
CA VAL A 351 14.15 -9.84 -11.15
C VAL A 351 14.94 -11.11 -11.47
N ASP A 352 15.86 -11.54 -10.61
CA ASP A 352 16.60 -12.78 -10.76
C ASP A 352 15.68 -13.98 -10.94
N LYS A 353 14.53 -14.02 -10.24
CA LYS A 353 13.56 -15.09 -10.37
C LYS A 353 12.84 -15.08 -11.71
N LEU A 354 12.60 -13.91 -12.29
CA LEU A 354 12.05 -13.78 -13.64
C LEU A 354 13.07 -14.21 -14.71
N ILE A 355 14.35 -13.92 -14.49
CA ILE A 355 15.45 -14.39 -15.36
C ILE A 355 15.53 -15.91 -15.31
N ASP A 356 15.45 -16.53 -14.13
CA ASP A 356 15.37 -17.99 -13.95
C ASP A 356 14.17 -18.59 -14.70
N MET A 357 13.05 -17.86 -14.80
CA MET A 357 11.87 -18.25 -15.59
C MET A 357 12.07 -18.06 -17.11
N GLY A 358 13.20 -17.48 -17.53
CA GLY A 358 13.54 -17.25 -18.93
C GLY A 358 13.19 -15.85 -19.44
N ALA A 359 12.83 -14.90 -18.59
CA ALA A 359 12.62 -13.51 -19.00
C ALA A 359 13.94 -12.87 -19.49
N LYS A 360 13.84 -12.02 -20.52
CA LYS A 360 14.97 -11.27 -21.05
C LYS A 360 15.06 -9.92 -20.34
N ILE A 361 15.81 -9.87 -19.26
CA ILE A 361 15.98 -8.67 -18.44
C ILE A 361 17.46 -8.39 -18.26
N ILE A 362 17.86 -7.13 -18.44
CA ILE A 362 19.19 -6.62 -18.10
C ILE A 362 19.01 -5.76 -16.86
N LEU A 363 19.50 -6.23 -15.72
CA LEU A 363 19.57 -5.42 -14.49
C LEU A 363 20.77 -4.48 -14.61
N CYS A 364 20.51 -3.21 -14.93
CA CYS A 364 21.55 -2.22 -15.16
C CYS A 364 22.24 -1.80 -13.85
N ASP A 365 21.45 -1.66 -12.79
CA ASP A 365 21.87 -1.34 -11.43
C ASP A 365 20.69 -1.66 -10.46
N PRO A 366 20.82 -1.41 -9.13
CA PRO A 366 19.73 -1.66 -8.18
C PRO A 366 18.41 -0.93 -8.47
N HIS A 367 18.46 0.13 -9.29
CA HIS A 367 17.32 1.00 -9.57
C HIS A 367 16.77 0.86 -10.99
N ARG A 368 17.52 0.26 -11.92
CA ARG A 368 17.14 0.23 -13.33
C ARG A 368 17.26 -1.17 -13.94
N ALA A 369 16.20 -1.56 -14.63
CA ALA A 369 16.15 -2.80 -15.38
C ALA A 369 15.57 -2.56 -16.77
N THR A 370 16.27 -3.03 -17.82
CA THR A 370 15.74 -3.05 -19.18
C THR A 370 15.09 -4.40 -19.43
N VAL A 371 13.80 -4.38 -19.79
CA VAL A 371 13.03 -5.57 -20.13
C VAL A 371 12.86 -5.63 -21.63
N ILE A 372 13.22 -6.77 -22.23
CA ILE A 372 12.98 -7.09 -23.64
C ILE A 372 11.87 -8.11 -23.68
N GLY A 373 10.70 -7.72 -24.17
CA GLY A 373 9.53 -8.57 -24.16
C GLY A 373 9.64 -9.75 -25.15
N HIS A 374 8.93 -10.82 -24.85
CA HIS A 374 8.94 -12.05 -25.66
C HIS A 374 7.98 -12.03 -26.85
N ASP A 375 7.16 -10.98 -27.00
CA ASP A 375 6.12 -10.87 -28.03
C ASP A 375 5.18 -12.10 -28.01
N PHE A 376 4.96 -12.68 -26.85
CA PHE A 376 4.26 -13.94 -26.65
C PHE A 376 4.75 -15.12 -27.53
N LYS A 377 5.89 -14.99 -28.18
CA LYS A 377 6.50 -16.07 -29.01
C LYS A 377 7.12 -17.17 -28.14
N SER A 378 7.51 -16.85 -26.93
CA SER A 378 7.94 -17.80 -25.92
C SER A 378 7.26 -17.51 -24.58
N SER A 379 6.99 -18.56 -23.82
CA SER A 379 6.37 -18.45 -22.48
C SER A 379 7.47 -18.48 -21.41
N LEU A 380 7.20 -17.85 -20.28
CA LEU A 380 7.96 -18.09 -19.06
C LEU A 380 7.87 -19.57 -18.66
N LYS A 381 8.91 -20.09 -18.03
CA LYS A 381 8.99 -21.47 -17.54
C LYS A 381 8.67 -21.52 -16.06
N ALA A 382 7.98 -22.58 -15.66
CA ALA A 382 7.73 -22.84 -14.25
C ALA A 382 9.03 -23.03 -13.46
N THR A 383 9.06 -22.52 -12.23
CA THR A 383 10.22 -22.65 -11.34
C THR A 383 9.80 -22.61 -9.87
N ASN A 384 10.75 -22.95 -8.99
CA ASN A 384 10.56 -22.82 -7.55
C ASN A 384 11.09 -21.45 -7.08
N MET A 385 10.25 -20.69 -6.41
CA MET A 385 10.51 -19.30 -5.99
C MET A 385 10.20 -19.11 -4.52
N THR A 386 10.71 -18.02 -3.97
CA THR A 386 10.35 -17.56 -2.61
C THR A 386 9.91 -16.12 -2.67
N SER A 387 8.76 -15.82 -2.09
CA SER A 387 8.25 -14.44 -1.99
C SER A 387 9.11 -13.62 -1.04
N PRO A 388 9.83 -12.59 -1.50
CA PRO A 388 10.67 -11.77 -0.62
C PRO A 388 9.87 -10.72 0.16
N ASP A 389 8.81 -10.20 -0.43
CA ASP A 389 7.91 -9.18 0.11
C ASP A 389 6.53 -9.25 -0.56
N ILE A 390 5.61 -8.38 -0.15
CA ILE A 390 4.22 -8.33 -0.66
C ILE A 390 4.18 -8.10 -2.18
N ARG A 391 4.92 -7.13 -2.68
CA ARG A 391 4.81 -6.62 -4.07
C ARG A 391 5.56 -7.50 -5.07
N ALA A 392 6.74 -7.94 -4.73
CA ALA A 392 7.45 -8.95 -5.50
C ALA A 392 6.68 -10.28 -5.48
N GLY A 393 6.12 -10.68 -4.35
CA GLY A 393 5.34 -11.91 -4.21
C GLY A 393 4.16 -11.99 -5.18
N ILE A 394 3.32 -10.94 -5.24
CA ILE A 394 2.19 -10.92 -6.19
C ILE A 394 2.68 -10.88 -7.64
N SER A 395 3.78 -10.19 -7.93
CA SER A 395 4.37 -10.15 -9.28
C SER A 395 4.88 -11.53 -9.73
N LEU A 396 5.54 -12.27 -8.84
CA LEU A 396 5.96 -13.65 -9.08
C LEU A 396 4.76 -14.59 -9.23
N LEU A 397 3.67 -14.37 -8.48
CA LEU A 397 2.43 -15.14 -8.63
C LEU A 397 1.79 -14.93 -10.01
N ILE A 398 1.74 -13.69 -10.50
CA ILE A 398 1.25 -13.37 -11.86
C ILE A 398 2.15 -14.02 -12.93
N ALA A 399 3.47 -13.95 -12.76
CA ALA A 399 4.41 -14.62 -13.64
C ALA A 399 4.19 -16.14 -13.67
N ALA A 400 4.02 -16.77 -12.51
CA ALA A 400 3.75 -18.19 -12.38
C ALA A 400 2.43 -18.63 -13.05
N LEU A 401 1.37 -17.82 -12.90
CA LEU A 401 0.07 -18.08 -13.54
C LEU A 401 0.15 -18.02 -15.08
N SER A 402 1.08 -17.24 -15.63
CA SER A 402 1.30 -17.15 -17.08
C SER A 402 2.30 -18.18 -17.62
N ALA A 403 3.13 -18.78 -16.77
CA ALA A 403 4.21 -19.67 -17.13
C ALA A 403 3.69 -21.07 -17.58
N LYS A 404 4.48 -21.77 -18.40
CA LYS A 404 4.19 -23.16 -18.72
C LYS A 404 4.72 -24.10 -17.64
N GLY A 405 3.84 -24.98 -17.13
CA GLY A 405 4.16 -25.97 -16.11
C GLY A 405 3.71 -25.57 -14.71
N THR A 406 4.20 -26.28 -13.70
CA THR A 406 3.81 -26.08 -12.31
C THR A 406 4.93 -25.36 -11.54
N SER A 407 4.66 -24.15 -11.08
CA SER A 407 5.54 -23.36 -10.22
C SER A 407 5.21 -23.58 -8.74
N THR A 408 6.22 -23.43 -7.89
CA THR A 408 6.04 -23.35 -6.43
C THR A 408 6.51 -22.01 -5.93
N ILE A 409 5.68 -21.34 -5.12
CA ILE A 409 6.05 -20.08 -4.44
C ILE A 409 6.01 -20.34 -2.94
N ASN A 410 7.15 -20.24 -2.29
CA ASN A 410 7.30 -20.36 -0.84
C ASN A 410 7.13 -19.00 -0.13
N ASN A 411 6.96 -19.01 1.21
CA ASN A 411 6.83 -17.81 2.04
C ASN A 411 5.64 -16.93 1.60
N ILE A 412 4.51 -17.57 1.33
CA ILE A 412 3.30 -16.90 0.84
C ILE A 412 2.65 -15.99 1.88
N GLU A 413 3.04 -16.14 3.14
CA GLU A 413 2.64 -15.23 4.22
C GLU A 413 2.98 -13.78 3.90
N GLN A 414 4.01 -13.53 3.08
CA GLN A 414 4.30 -12.18 2.60
C GLN A 414 3.19 -11.65 1.68
N ILE A 415 2.59 -12.50 0.84
CA ILE A 415 1.47 -12.13 -0.03
C ILE A 415 0.22 -11.87 0.82
N ASP A 416 -0.06 -12.73 1.81
CA ASP A 416 -1.22 -12.61 2.72
C ASP A 416 -1.20 -11.32 3.57
N ARG A 417 -0.04 -10.68 3.73
CA ARG A 417 0.05 -9.36 4.37
C ARG A 417 -0.64 -8.26 3.60
N GLY A 418 -0.87 -8.45 2.30
CA GLY A 418 -1.40 -7.41 1.42
C GLY A 418 -2.58 -7.82 0.55
N TYR A 419 -2.88 -9.11 0.44
CA TYR A 419 -3.93 -9.63 -0.45
C TYR A 419 -4.85 -10.61 0.29
N GLU A 420 -6.15 -10.25 0.39
CA GLU A 420 -7.17 -11.04 1.06
C GLU A 420 -7.51 -12.29 0.23
N ASN A 421 -7.36 -13.50 0.84
CA ASN A 421 -7.78 -14.78 0.24
C ASN A 421 -7.44 -14.91 -1.25
N ILE A 422 -6.19 -14.56 -1.60
CA ILE A 422 -5.77 -14.41 -3.00
C ILE A 422 -5.97 -15.70 -3.81
N ASP A 423 -5.63 -16.86 -3.25
CA ASP A 423 -5.77 -18.15 -3.91
C ASP A 423 -7.25 -18.55 -4.10
N GLY A 424 -8.12 -18.28 -3.14
CA GLY A 424 -9.56 -18.50 -3.26
C GLY A 424 -10.18 -17.65 -4.36
N ARG A 425 -9.82 -16.38 -4.43
CA ARG A 425 -10.30 -15.42 -5.45
C ARG A 425 -9.78 -15.76 -6.84
N LEU A 426 -8.52 -16.22 -6.96
CA LEU A 426 -7.94 -16.70 -8.21
C LEU A 426 -8.64 -17.99 -8.70
N ARG A 427 -8.91 -18.95 -7.79
CA ARG A 427 -9.68 -20.16 -8.16
C ARG A 427 -11.08 -19.83 -8.66
N ALA A 428 -11.74 -18.83 -8.09
CA ALA A 428 -13.08 -18.41 -8.51
C ALA A 428 -13.14 -17.91 -9.96
N ILE A 429 -12.03 -17.41 -10.52
CA ILE A 429 -11.92 -17.00 -11.92
C ILE A 429 -11.20 -18.04 -12.81
N GLY A 430 -10.96 -19.26 -12.29
CA GLY A 430 -10.46 -20.40 -13.06
C GLY A 430 -8.97 -20.71 -12.93
N ALA A 431 -8.23 -20.05 -12.01
CA ALA A 431 -6.82 -20.37 -11.78
C ALA A 431 -6.66 -21.75 -11.10
N LYS A 432 -5.63 -22.47 -11.50
CA LYS A 432 -5.23 -23.72 -10.86
C LYS A 432 -4.12 -23.44 -9.85
N ILE A 433 -4.53 -23.16 -8.63
CA ILE A 433 -3.64 -22.81 -7.52
C ILE A 433 -4.05 -23.59 -6.27
N VAL A 434 -3.09 -24.19 -5.60
CA VAL A 434 -3.27 -24.92 -4.34
C VAL A 434 -2.36 -24.34 -3.28
N ARG A 435 -2.93 -24.03 -2.12
CA ARG A 435 -2.20 -23.61 -0.93
C ARG A 435 -1.79 -24.85 -0.15
N THR A 436 -0.50 -24.96 0.16
CA THR A 436 0.06 -26.00 1.04
C THR A 436 0.69 -25.33 2.27
N SER A 437 0.41 -25.88 3.44
CA SER A 437 0.88 -25.38 4.75
C SER A 437 2.29 -25.92 5.08
#